data_32b9ebe167ac9be38088e2946422ab88
#
_entry.id   32b9ebe167ac9be38088e2946422ab88
#
_cell.length_a   1.000
_cell.length_b   1.000
_cell.length_c   1.000
_cell.angle_alpha   90.00
_cell.angle_beta   90.00
_cell.angle_gamma   90.00
#
_symmetry.space_group_name_H-M   'P 1'
#
loop_
_entity.id
_entity.type
_entity.pdbx_description
1 polymer ?
#
loop_
_entity_poly.entity_id
_entity_poly.type
_entity_poly.pdbx_seq_one_letter_code
_entity_poly.pdbx_strand_id
1 'polypeptide(L)'
;MTRSSKLARLAPERSLKRLELKVTRRLDGLLHGEHLGLLPGPGSDLAEARLYQPGEDDVRHMDWSVTARTTVPHVRDLIADHELETWALVDMSPSMDFGTARMEKRDLAVAALAAVGFLTTRLGDRLGAYVVHGGQIRRWPARTGRAATYALLQGLLDVPRGTGGTRGPSLADAISGLARSQTKRGLRVVISDFLDGRETPGGELPWERPLRRLAVRNQVIAVEIIDPRELDLPDVGPVMMTDPETGDTREIILSAKVRAAYAAAAAAQRARTREAIRGSGVPHLVLRTDRDWITDVARFALQQRRVAGRPQPRGGRP
;
A
#
# COMPACT_ATOMS: atom_id res chain seq x y z
N MET A 1 2.64 24.36 -19.93
CA MET A 1 2.91 23.20 -20.80
C MET A 1 2.83 21.94 -19.94
N THR A 2 1.77 21.19 -20.09
CA THR A 2 1.41 20.02 -19.27
C THR A 2 2.38 18.87 -19.56
N ARG A 3 3.27 18.55 -18.63
CA ARG A 3 4.08 17.31 -18.70
C ARG A 3 3.13 16.13 -18.51
N SER A 4 2.71 15.52 -19.62
CA SER A 4 2.04 14.21 -19.59
C SER A 4 2.96 13.23 -18.87
N SER A 5 2.39 12.44 -17.95
CA SER A 5 3.10 11.38 -17.22
C SER A 5 4.00 10.58 -18.16
N LYS A 6 5.26 10.37 -17.78
CA LYS A 6 6.22 9.58 -18.58
C LYS A 6 5.76 8.13 -18.78
N LEU A 7 4.88 7.63 -17.93
CA LEU A 7 4.27 6.29 -18.03
C LEU A 7 3.15 6.25 -19.07
N ALA A 8 2.39 7.34 -19.25
CA ALA A 8 1.30 7.42 -20.23
C ALA A 8 1.77 7.56 -21.69
N ARG A 9 3.03 7.93 -21.94
CA ARG A 9 3.59 8.11 -23.30
C ARG A 9 4.06 6.83 -23.99
N LEU A 10 4.16 5.73 -23.26
CA LEU A 10 4.51 4.43 -23.83
C LEU A 10 3.22 3.66 -24.08
N ALA A 11 3.13 2.89 -25.17
CA ALA A 11 1.98 2.00 -25.41
C ALA A 11 1.61 1.30 -24.08
N PRO A 12 0.40 1.48 -23.54
CA PRO A 12 0.10 1.21 -22.12
C PRO A 12 0.50 -0.20 -21.67
N GLU A 13 0.17 -1.21 -22.48
CA GLU A 13 0.50 -2.60 -22.17
C GLU A 13 2.00 -2.87 -22.12
N ARG A 14 2.79 -2.26 -23.03
CA ARG A 14 4.26 -2.46 -23.04
C ARG A 14 4.93 -1.83 -21.83
N SER A 15 4.38 -0.72 -21.34
CA SER A 15 4.89 -0.04 -20.15
C SER A 15 4.58 -0.82 -18.90
N LEU A 16 3.37 -1.35 -18.77
CA LEU A 16 2.95 -2.18 -17.64
C LEU A 16 3.71 -3.51 -17.63
N LYS A 17 3.95 -4.15 -18.78
CA LYS A 17 4.80 -5.34 -18.88
C LYS A 17 6.26 -5.06 -18.48
N ARG A 18 6.81 -3.91 -18.88
CA ARG A 18 8.17 -3.50 -18.45
C ARG A 18 8.21 -3.22 -16.95
N LEU A 19 7.18 -2.56 -16.40
CA LEU A 19 7.06 -2.31 -14.96
C LEU A 19 6.98 -3.64 -14.21
N GLU A 20 6.13 -4.57 -14.63
CA GLU A 20 6.02 -5.91 -14.04
C GLU A 20 7.37 -6.64 -14.05
N LEU A 21 8.02 -6.74 -15.20
CA LEU A 21 9.32 -7.39 -15.31
C LEU A 21 10.40 -6.74 -14.45
N LYS A 22 10.37 -5.39 -14.33
CA LYS A 22 11.28 -4.65 -13.48
C LYS A 22 11.02 -4.93 -12.01
N VAL A 23 9.75 -4.90 -11.60
CA VAL A 23 9.33 -5.14 -10.21
C VAL A 23 9.63 -6.58 -9.82
N THR A 24 9.15 -7.56 -10.61
CA THR A 24 9.28 -8.98 -10.28
C THR A 24 10.74 -9.42 -10.26
N ARG A 25 11.55 -9.10 -11.27
CA ARG A 25 12.97 -9.47 -11.29
C ARG A 25 13.77 -8.87 -10.14
N ARG A 26 13.52 -7.61 -9.82
CA ARG A 26 14.22 -6.96 -8.70
C ARG A 26 13.77 -7.47 -7.35
N LEU A 27 12.48 -7.70 -7.16
CA LEU A 27 11.97 -8.31 -5.94
C LEU A 27 12.45 -9.75 -5.79
N ASP A 28 12.43 -10.56 -6.84
CA ASP A 28 12.97 -11.92 -6.82
C ASP A 28 14.46 -11.93 -6.45
N GLY A 29 15.25 -11.02 -7.03
CA GLY A 29 16.67 -10.89 -6.72
C GLY A 29 16.97 -10.42 -5.29
N LEU A 30 16.13 -9.58 -4.73
CA LEU A 30 16.28 -9.05 -3.36
C LEU A 30 15.70 -9.99 -2.30
N LEU A 31 14.68 -10.77 -2.63
CA LEU A 31 13.97 -11.67 -1.71
C LEU A 31 14.48 -13.13 -1.76
N HIS A 32 15.51 -13.44 -2.58
CA HIS A 32 16.22 -14.75 -2.63
C HIS A 32 15.30 -15.97 -2.70
N GLY A 33 14.30 -15.96 -3.61
CA GLY A 33 13.52 -17.17 -3.95
C GLY A 33 12.50 -17.62 -2.89
N GLU A 34 12.34 -16.92 -1.80
CA GLU A 34 11.31 -17.22 -0.79
C GLU A 34 9.93 -16.69 -1.23
N HIS A 35 8.85 -17.28 -0.72
CA HIS A 35 7.48 -16.93 -1.07
C HIS A 35 7.19 -15.42 -0.97
N LEU A 36 6.74 -14.83 -2.06
CA LEU A 36 6.67 -13.37 -2.30
C LEU A 36 5.43 -12.69 -1.69
N GLY A 37 4.98 -13.03 -0.49
CA GLY A 37 3.92 -12.27 0.18
C GLY A 37 4.42 -10.95 0.77
N LEU A 38 3.67 -9.86 0.61
CA LEU A 38 3.95 -8.56 1.26
C LEU A 38 3.84 -8.64 2.77
N LEU A 39 2.93 -9.47 3.26
CA LEU A 39 2.78 -9.83 4.66
C LEU A 39 2.63 -11.35 4.76
N PRO A 40 3.13 -11.98 5.84
CA PRO A 40 2.82 -13.38 6.13
C PRO A 40 1.31 -13.50 6.32
N GLY A 41 0.66 -14.26 5.44
CA GLY A 41 -0.76 -14.56 5.55
C GLY A 41 -1.03 -15.68 6.56
N PRO A 42 -2.24 -15.78 7.11
CA PRO A 42 -2.65 -16.97 7.90
C PRO A 42 -2.68 -18.27 7.07
N GLY A 43 -2.38 -18.21 5.77
CA GLY A 43 -2.26 -19.37 4.87
C GLY A 43 -0.83 -19.71 4.45
N SER A 44 0.20 -19.01 4.97
CA SER A 44 1.62 -19.36 4.77
C SER A 44 2.20 -20.20 5.90
N ASP A 45 1.41 -20.58 6.87
CA ASP A 45 1.79 -21.66 7.75
C ASP A 45 1.83 -22.93 6.91
N LEU A 46 3.02 -23.54 6.85
CA LEU A 46 3.19 -24.91 6.40
C LEU A 46 2.04 -25.70 7.00
N ALA A 47 1.21 -26.33 6.15
CA ALA A 47 0.17 -27.24 6.60
C ALA A 47 0.81 -28.15 7.67
N GLU A 48 0.51 -27.94 8.94
CA GLU A 48 1.04 -28.76 10.00
C GLU A 48 0.51 -30.15 9.74
N ALA A 49 1.43 -31.09 9.48
CA ALA A 49 1.06 -32.47 9.36
C ALA A 49 0.65 -32.93 10.77
N ARG A 50 -0.62 -33.16 10.98
CA ARG A 50 -1.13 -33.74 12.22
C ARG A 50 -1.22 -35.27 12.13
N LEU A 51 -1.30 -35.92 13.25
CA LEU A 51 -1.49 -37.38 13.33
C LEU A 51 -2.81 -37.79 12.63
N TYR A 52 -2.70 -38.81 11.77
CA TYR A 52 -3.86 -39.43 11.13
C TYR A 52 -4.80 -40.08 12.16
N GLN A 53 -6.08 -39.78 12.11
CA GLN A 53 -7.09 -40.36 12.94
C GLN A 53 -7.96 -41.32 12.12
N PRO A 54 -7.90 -42.65 12.34
CA PRO A 54 -8.72 -43.61 11.61
C PRO A 54 -10.23 -43.35 11.82
N GLY A 55 -10.97 -43.26 10.72
CA GLY A 55 -12.41 -42.99 10.74
C GLY A 55 -12.81 -41.52 10.66
N GLU A 56 -11.88 -40.57 10.87
CA GLU A 56 -12.12 -39.15 10.72
C GLU A 56 -11.40 -38.59 9.48
N ASP A 57 -10.22 -39.10 9.15
CA ASP A 57 -9.37 -38.61 8.08
C ASP A 57 -9.42 -39.49 6.83
N ASP A 58 -9.39 -38.83 5.65
CA ASP A 58 -9.23 -39.50 4.37
C ASP A 58 -7.75 -39.83 4.10
N VAL A 59 -7.46 -41.12 3.85
CA VAL A 59 -6.13 -41.65 3.54
C VAL A 59 -5.48 -40.97 2.33
N ARG A 60 -6.28 -40.35 1.44
CA ARG A 60 -5.81 -39.62 0.27
C ARG A 60 -5.01 -38.34 0.64
N HIS A 61 -5.25 -37.81 1.83
CA HIS A 61 -4.60 -36.63 2.36
C HIS A 61 -3.34 -36.93 3.17
N MET A 62 -2.87 -38.16 3.17
CA MET A 62 -1.71 -38.61 3.95
C MET A 62 -0.43 -37.92 3.45
N ASP A 63 0.34 -37.32 4.38
CA ASP A 63 1.67 -36.81 4.11
C ASP A 63 2.70 -37.94 4.19
N TRP A 64 2.96 -38.58 3.07
CA TRP A 64 3.91 -39.69 2.98
C TRP A 64 5.35 -39.26 3.35
N SER A 65 5.72 -38.01 3.14
CA SER A 65 7.08 -37.54 3.45
C SER A 65 7.32 -37.36 4.96
N VAL A 66 6.32 -36.90 5.69
CA VAL A 66 6.35 -36.80 7.15
C VAL A 66 6.16 -38.18 7.77
N THR A 67 5.21 -38.97 7.29
CA THR A 67 4.94 -40.35 7.72
C THR A 67 6.21 -41.23 7.59
N ALA A 68 6.96 -41.13 6.49
CA ALA A 68 8.19 -41.90 6.31
C ALA A 68 9.31 -41.50 7.28
N ARG A 69 9.34 -40.23 7.74
CA ARG A 69 10.36 -39.76 8.69
C ARG A 69 10.03 -40.04 10.14
N THR A 70 8.72 -40.02 10.47
CA THR A 70 8.25 -40.19 11.86
C THR A 70 7.82 -41.61 12.16
N THR A 71 7.65 -42.46 11.12
CA THR A 71 7.06 -43.82 11.20
C THR A 71 5.63 -43.87 11.73
N VAL A 72 5.00 -42.72 11.90
CA VAL A 72 3.61 -42.57 12.35
C VAL A 72 2.78 -41.90 11.24
N PRO A 73 1.57 -42.39 10.90
CA PRO A 73 0.77 -41.77 9.86
C PRO A 73 0.40 -40.31 10.17
N HIS A 74 0.69 -39.40 9.22
CA HIS A 74 0.33 -38.01 9.29
C HIS A 74 -0.51 -37.60 8.08
N VAL A 75 -1.51 -36.77 8.30
CA VAL A 75 -2.32 -36.14 7.24
C VAL A 75 -1.94 -34.66 7.13
N ARG A 76 -2.01 -34.14 5.90
CA ARG A 76 -2.00 -32.71 5.66
C ARG A 76 -3.40 -32.19 5.94
N ASP A 77 -3.53 -31.28 6.90
CA ASP A 77 -4.74 -30.46 6.94
C ASP A 77 -4.78 -29.64 5.66
N LEU A 78 -5.74 -29.95 4.80
CA LEU A 78 -6.07 -29.07 3.68
C LEU A 78 -6.69 -27.81 4.29
N ILE A 79 -5.85 -26.84 4.61
CA ILE A 79 -6.34 -25.49 4.80
C ILE A 79 -6.95 -25.13 3.44
N ALA A 80 -8.27 -25.02 3.41
CA ALA A 80 -8.97 -24.59 2.21
C ALA A 80 -8.28 -23.34 1.71
N ASP A 81 -7.80 -23.37 0.46
CA ASP A 81 -7.21 -22.23 -0.23
C ASP A 81 -8.24 -21.10 -0.18
N HIS A 82 -8.18 -20.30 0.87
CA HIS A 82 -8.96 -19.08 0.94
C HIS A 82 -8.25 -18.08 0.01
N GLU A 83 -8.78 -17.93 -1.21
CA GLU A 83 -8.45 -16.80 -2.07
C GLU A 83 -8.51 -15.53 -1.22
N LEU A 84 -7.35 -14.99 -0.88
CA LEU A 84 -7.28 -13.78 -0.10
C LEU A 84 -7.70 -12.61 -1.01
N GLU A 85 -8.70 -11.86 -0.56
CA GLU A 85 -9.08 -10.63 -1.25
C GLU A 85 -8.20 -9.47 -0.79
N THR A 86 -7.38 -8.97 -1.71
CA THR A 86 -6.62 -7.74 -1.54
C THR A 86 -7.44 -6.55 -2.06
N TRP A 87 -7.63 -5.56 -1.21
CA TRP A 87 -8.26 -4.31 -1.60
C TRP A 87 -7.32 -3.15 -1.34
N ALA A 88 -7.04 -2.38 -2.38
CA ALA A 88 -6.28 -1.15 -2.28
C ALA A 88 -7.21 0.06 -2.20
N LEU A 89 -6.91 1.00 -1.33
CA LEU A 89 -7.42 2.36 -1.38
C LEU A 89 -6.32 3.23 -1.96
N VAL A 90 -6.58 3.84 -3.12
CA VAL A 90 -5.61 4.67 -3.83
C VAL A 90 -6.12 6.10 -3.86
N ASP A 91 -5.37 6.97 -3.23
CA ASP A 91 -5.62 8.40 -3.26
C ASP A 91 -5.10 9.00 -4.58
N MET A 92 -5.98 9.65 -5.30
CA MET A 92 -5.74 10.39 -6.54
C MET A 92 -6.29 11.81 -6.42
N SER A 93 -6.30 12.36 -5.20
CA SER A 93 -6.65 13.76 -4.92
C SER A 93 -5.67 14.72 -5.60
N PRO A 94 -5.99 16.01 -5.72
CA PRO A 94 -5.12 16.99 -6.35
C PRO A 94 -3.71 17.08 -5.73
N SER A 95 -3.57 16.83 -4.43
CA SER A 95 -2.26 16.79 -3.77
C SER A 95 -1.34 15.70 -4.34
N MET A 96 -1.91 14.59 -4.84
CA MET A 96 -1.16 13.51 -5.48
C MET A 96 -0.68 13.86 -6.91
N ASP A 97 -1.22 14.89 -7.54
CA ASP A 97 -0.78 15.38 -8.87
C ASP A 97 0.51 16.21 -8.80
N PHE A 98 1.17 16.17 -7.66
CA PHE A 98 2.43 16.88 -7.41
C PHE A 98 3.64 15.96 -7.59
N GLY A 99 4.74 16.53 -8.11
CA GLY A 99 6.01 15.81 -8.22
C GLY A 99 7.09 16.68 -8.85
N THR A 100 8.22 16.78 -8.16
CA THR A 100 9.36 17.59 -8.55
C THR A 100 10.61 16.78 -8.89
N ALA A 101 10.55 15.45 -8.67
CA ALA A 101 11.68 14.56 -8.87
C ALA A 101 11.54 13.71 -10.16
N ARG A 102 11.83 12.41 -10.09
CA ARG A 102 11.84 11.51 -11.25
C ARG A 102 10.45 11.15 -11.75
N MET A 103 9.47 11.18 -10.86
CA MET A 103 8.07 10.83 -11.11
C MET A 103 7.16 11.67 -10.20
N GLU A 104 5.90 11.75 -10.54
CA GLU A 104 4.90 12.38 -9.70
C GLU A 104 4.41 11.42 -8.61
N LYS A 105 3.80 11.94 -7.54
CA LYS A 105 3.26 11.10 -6.46
C LYS A 105 2.21 10.13 -6.98
N ARG A 106 1.32 10.56 -7.89
CA ARG A 106 0.33 9.68 -8.51
C ARG A 106 0.96 8.53 -9.29
N ASP A 107 2.04 8.78 -10.05
CA ASP A 107 2.74 7.73 -10.79
C ASP A 107 3.35 6.70 -9.83
N LEU A 108 3.90 7.19 -8.70
CA LEU A 108 4.45 6.34 -7.65
C LEU A 108 3.36 5.54 -6.93
N ALA A 109 2.17 6.12 -6.73
CA ALA A 109 1.02 5.41 -6.16
C ALA A 109 0.55 4.26 -7.09
N VAL A 110 0.47 4.50 -8.41
CA VAL A 110 0.18 3.45 -9.39
C VAL A 110 1.26 2.38 -9.40
N ALA A 111 2.54 2.77 -9.31
CA ALA A 111 3.66 1.84 -9.24
C ALA A 111 3.64 1.00 -7.95
N ALA A 112 3.28 1.59 -6.82
CA ALA A 112 3.09 0.88 -5.56
C ALA A 112 1.95 -0.14 -5.64
N LEU A 113 0.80 0.27 -6.20
CA LEU A 113 -0.31 -0.66 -6.47
C LEU A 113 0.09 -1.79 -7.41
N ALA A 114 0.90 -1.48 -8.44
CA ALA A 114 1.42 -2.50 -9.36
C ALA A 114 2.27 -3.55 -8.63
N ALA A 115 3.14 -3.11 -7.70
CA ALA A 115 3.92 -4.05 -6.89
C ALA A 115 3.02 -4.96 -6.04
N VAL A 116 2.01 -4.39 -5.38
CA VAL A 116 1.00 -5.17 -4.64
C VAL A 116 0.29 -6.15 -5.58
N GLY A 117 -0.20 -5.67 -6.72
CA GLY A 117 -0.97 -6.47 -7.68
C GLY A 117 -0.17 -7.62 -8.27
N PHE A 118 1.11 -7.41 -8.61
CA PHE A 118 1.95 -8.47 -9.17
C PHE A 118 2.31 -9.52 -8.12
N LEU A 119 2.48 -9.13 -6.87
CA LEU A 119 2.74 -10.06 -5.78
C LEU A 119 1.49 -10.89 -5.45
N THR A 120 0.32 -10.27 -5.35
CA THR A 120 -0.94 -10.97 -5.07
C THR A 120 -1.38 -11.86 -6.23
N THR A 121 -1.21 -11.42 -7.49
CA THR A 121 -1.55 -12.22 -8.67
C THR A 121 -0.73 -13.52 -8.74
N ARG A 122 0.53 -13.51 -8.29
CA ARG A 122 1.38 -14.71 -8.22
C ARG A 122 0.87 -15.76 -7.22
N LEU A 123 0.14 -15.31 -6.20
CA LEU A 123 -0.47 -16.17 -5.18
C LEU A 123 -1.88 -16.64 -5.56
N GLY A 124 -2.40 -16.22 -6.73
CA GLY A 124 -3.77 -16.53 -7.15
C GLY A 124 -4.85 -15.64 -6.52
N ASP A 125 -4.47 -14.66 -5.70
CA ASP A 125 -5.37 -13.78 -4.98
C ASP A 125 -6.14 -12.83 -5.90
N ARG A 126 -7.25 -12.28 -5.39
CA ARG A 126 -8.06 -11.28 -6.05
C ARG A 126 -7.62 -9.88 -5.64
N LEU A 127 -7.43 -8.98 -6.63
CA LEU A 127 -7.14 -7.57 -6.38
C LEU A 127 -8.30 -6.69 -6.82
N GLY A 128 -8.80 -5.86 -5.89
CA GLY A 128 -9.74 -4.78 -6.15
C GLY A 128 -9.19 -3.43 -5.66
N ALA A 129 -9.81 -2.33 -6.08
CA ALA A 129 -9.41 -1.02 -5.62
C ALA A 129 -10.58 -0.06 -5.38
N TYR A 130 -10.38 0.85 -4.45
CA TYR A 130 -11.14 2.07 -4.25
C TYR A 130 -10.24 3.25 -4.61
N VAL A 131 -10.71 4.12 -5.46
CA VAL A 131 -9.94 5.27 -5.95
C VAL A 131 -10.66 6.54 -5.54
N VAL A 132 -9.98 7.38 -4.78
CA VAL A 132 -10.46 8.71 -4.39
C VAL A 132 -10.05 9.69 -5.47
N HIS A 133 -11.00 10.26 -6.18
CA HIS A 133 -10.75 11.23 -7.25
C HIS A 133 -11.97 12.07 -7.57
N GLY A 134 -11.76 13.36 -7.88
CA GLY A 134 -12.80 14.26 -8.39
C GLY A 134 -14.07 14.35 -7.52
N GLY A 135 -13.89 14.33 -6.19
CA GLY A 135 -15.02 14.40 -5.26
C GLY A 135 -15.76 13.08 -5.06
N GLN A 136 -15.26 11.97 -5.60
CA GLN A 136 -15.91 10.66 -5.56
C GLN A 136 -14.96 9.55 -5.16
N ILE A 137 -15.54 8.43 -4.71
CA ILE A 137 -14.83 7.17 -4.51
C ILE A 137 -15.31 6.19 -5.59
N ARG A 138 -14.44 5.86 -6.54
CA ARG A 138 -14.72 4.89 -7.58
C ARG A 138 -14.23 3.51 -7.15
N ARG A 139 -15.08 2.48 -7.30
CA ARG A 139 -14.76 1.10 -6.99
C ARG A 139 -14.39 0.31 -8.25
N TRP A 140 -13.25 -0.38 -8.22
CA TRP A 140 -12.89 -1.46 -9.15
C TRP A 140 -13.09 -2.81 -8.44
N PRO A 141 -13.94 -3.70 -8.97
CA PRO A 141 -14.21 -4.99 -8.34
C PRO A 141 -12.94 -5.86 -8.29
N ALA A 142 -12.83 -6.64 -7.22
CA ALA A 142 -11.71 -7.58 -7.06
C ALA A 142 -11.80 -8.70 -8.10
N ARG A 143 -10.73 -8.88 -8.87
CA ARG A 143 -10.59 -9.90 -9.91
C ARG A 143 -9.22 -10.57 -9.82
N THR A 144 -9.14 -11.80 -10.31
CA THR A 144 -7.90 -12.58 -10.41
C THR A 144 -7.19 -12.34 -11.74
N GLY A 145 -5.89 -12.58 -11.75
CA GLY A 145 -5.07 -12.69 -12.96
C GLY A 145 -4.49 -11.36 -13.47
N ARG A 146 -3.45 -11.52 -14.28
CA ARG A 146 -2.65 -10.39 -14.82
C ARG A 146 -3.45 -9.40 -15.64
N ALA A 147 -4.37 -9.90 -16.47
CA ALA A 147 -5.19 -9.04 -17.34
C ALA A 147 -6.06 -8.08 -16.50
N ALA A 148 -6.65 -8.57 -15.40
CA ALA A 148 -7.45 -7.76 -14.50
C ALA A 148 -6.59 -6.72 -13.78
N THR A 149 -5.40 -7.10 -13.32
CA THR A 149 -4.44 -6.17 -12.70
C THR A 149 -4.01 -5.09 -13.69
N TYR A 150 -3.71 -5.45 -14.94
CA TYR A 150 -3.36 -4.46 -15.97
C TYR A 150 -4.51 -3.50 -16.27
N ALA A 151 -5.74 -4.01 -16.39
CA ALA A 151 -6.92 -3.16 -16.61
C ALA A 151 -7.14 -2.16 -15.46
N LEU A 152 -6.93 -2.60 -14.22
CA LEU A 152 -6.99 -1.73 -13.04
C LEU A 152 -5.91 -0.63 -13.11
N LEU A 153 -4.65 -1.00 -13.36
CA LEU A 153 -3.54 -0.05 -13.43
C LEU A 153 -3.73 0.95 -14.58
N GLN A 154 -4.20 0.47 -15.74
CA GLN A 154 -4.53 1.34 -16.88
C GLN A 154 -5.64 2.33 -16.51
N GLY A 155 -6.72 1.84 -15.88
CA GLY A 155 -7.80 2.70 -15.43
C GLY A 155 -7.36 3.79 -14.46
N LEU A 156 -6.33 3.52 -13.63
CA LEU A 156 -5.72 4.53 -12.75
C LEU A 156 -4.85 5.54 -13.51
N LEU A 157 -4.09 5.09 -14.50
CA LEU A 157 -3.29 5.99 -15.35
C LEU A 157 -4.17 6.93 -16.18
N ASP A 158 -5.37 6.48 -16.54
CA ASP A 158 -6.35 7.25 -17.31
C ASP A 158 -7.21 8.20 -16.44
N VAL A 159 -7.08 8.12 -15.10
CA VAL A 159 -7.76 9.08 -14.19
C VAL A 159 -7.26 10.49 -14.52
N PRO A 160 -8.16 11.45 -14.85
CA PRO A 160 -7.76 12.81 -15.14
C PRO A 160 -7.08 13.47 -13.93
N ARG A 161 -6.33 14.52 -14.15
CA ARG A 161 -5.78 15.29 -13.03
C ARG A 161 -6.91 16.00 -12.29
N GLY A 162 -6.77 16.09 -10.97
CA GLY A 162 -7.72 16.83 -10.14
C GLY A 162 -7.69 18.32 -10.48
N THR A 163 -8.87 18.91 -10.64
CA THR A 163 -9.02 20.36 -10.63
C THR A 163 -9.32 20.77 -9.19
N GLY A 164 -8.47 21.59 -8.58
CA GLY A 164 -8.70 22.09 -7.22
C GLY A 164 -10.09 22.73 -7.06
N GLY A 165 -10.56 22.81 -5.83
CA GLY A 165 -11.86 23.44 -5.49
C GLY A 165 -13.05 22.47 -5.38
N THR A 166 -12.92 21.21 -5.75
CA THR A 166 -13.98 20.21 -5.54
C THR A 166 -13.77 19.52 -4.18
N ARG A 167 -14.60 19.87 -3.20
CA ARG A 167 -14.58 19.21 -1.89
C ARG A 167 -15.04 17.76 -2.06
N GLY A 168 -14.12 16.81 -1.98
CA GLY A 168 -14.36 15.39 -2.11
C GLY A 168 -14.47 14.67 -0.76
N PRO A 169 -14.74 13.35 -0.79
CA PRO A 169 -14.63 12.51 0.40
C PRO A 169 -13.20 12.56 0.92
N SER A 170 -13.07 12.69 2.23
CA SER A 170 -11.79 12.65 2.92
C SER A 170 -11.17 11.25 2.87
N LEU A 171 -9.87 11.15 3.15
CA LEU A 171 -9.20 9.86 3.34
C LEU A 171 -9.90 9.04 4.44
N ALA A 172 -10.38 9.70 5.50
CA ALA A 172 -11.16 9.10 6.58
C ALA A 172 -12.47 8.46 6.08
N ASP A 173 -13.20 9.17 5.22
CA ASP A 173 -14.44 8.67 4.59
C ASP A 173 -14.16 7.49 3.68
N ALA A 174 -13.09 7.56 2.91
CA ALA A 174 -12.67 6.50 1.99
C ALA A 174 -12.27 5.22 2.73
N ILE A 175 -11.47 5.31 3.80
CA ILE A 175 -11.10 4.17 4.65
C ILE A 175 -12.35 3.57 5.31
N SER A 176 -13.25 4.42 5.83
CA SER A 176 -14.51 3.98 6.43
C SER A 176 -15.43 3.29 5.40
N GLY A 177 -15.47 3.83 4.18
CA GLY A 177 -16.22 3.25 3.06
C GLY A 177 -15.69 1.86 2.68
N LEU A 178 -14.37 1.72 2.56
CA LEU A 178 -13.70 0.44 2.33
C LEU A 178 -14.04 -0.59 3.43
N ALA A 179 -13.94 -0.18 4.70
CA ALA A 179 -14.23 -1.05 5.83
C ALA A 179 -15.70 -1.56 5.86
N ARG A 180 -16.65 -0.69 5.50
CA ARG A 180 -18.09 -1.07 5.43
C ARG A 180 -18.40 -1.96 4.24
N SER A 181 -17.79 -1.71 3.10
CA SER A 181 -18.11 -2.41 1.85
C SER A 181 -17.43 -3.76 1.73
N GLN A 182 -16.31 -3.97 2.42
CA GLN A 182 -15.50 -5.18 2.33
C GLN A 182 -15.44 -5.87 3.70
N THR A 183 -16.44 -6.72 3.96
CA THR A 183 -16.60 -7.41 5.25
C THR A 183 -15.72 -8.65 5.41
N LYS A 184 -15.29 -9.26 4.31
CA LYS A 184 -14.35 -10.39 4.31
C LYS A 184 -12.98 -9.95 4.79
N ARG A 185 -12.35 -10.78 5.62
CA ARG A 185 -10.95 -10.56 6.03
C ARG A 185 -10.02 -10.67 4.83
N GLY A 186 -8.93 -9.94 4.86
CA GLY A 186 -7.92 -9.96 3.80
C GLY A 186 -6.91 -8.82 3.94
N LEU A 187 -6.10 -8.65 2.91
CA LEU A 187 -5.13 -7.56 2.85
C LEU A 187 -5.80 -6.26 2.41
N ARG A 188 -5.51 -5.18 3.13
CA ARG A 188 -5.93 -3.81 2.80
C ARG A 188 -4.69 -2.94 2.65
N VAL A 189 -4.58 -2.24 1.54
CA VAL A 189 -3.44 -1.37 1.28
C VAL A 189 -3.97 0.05 1.08
N VAL A 190 -3.57 0.98 1.94
CA VAL A 190 -3.95 2.40 1.85
C VAL A 190 -2.76 3.16 1.29
N ILE A 191 -2.90 3.73 0.08
CA ILE A 191 -1.86 4.46 -0.64
C ILE A 191 -2.27 5.91 -0.73
N SER A 192 -1.58 6.81 -0.02
CA SER A 192 -1.87 8.25 0.05
C SER A 192 -0.62 9.00 0.51
N ASP A 193 -0.63 10.32 0.45
CA ASP A 193 0.34 11.18 1.13
C ASP A 193 -0.02 11.45 2.59
N PHE A 194 -1.22 11.03 3.02
CA PHE A 194 -1.76 11.22 4.38
C PHE A 194 -1.81 12.69 4.81
N LEU A 195 -1.89 13.62 3.86
CA LEU A 195 -1.99 15.06 4.10
C LEU A 195 -3.45 15.52 4.29
N ASP A 196 -4.42 14.63 4.11
CA ASP A 196 -5.82 14.94 4.28
C ASP A 196 -6.16 15.18 5.77
N GLY A 197 -6.74 16.33 6.01
CA GLY A 197 -7.16 16.75 7.33
C GLY A 197 -6.46 18.01 7.79
N ARG A 198 -7.20 19.15 7.69
CA ARG A 198 -6.80 20.39 8.35
C ARG A 198 -6.75 20.15 9.85
N GLU A 199 -5.64 20.49 10.40
CA GLU A 199 -5.24 20.28 11.76
C GLU A 199 -6.25 20.82 12.78
N THR A 200 -6.68 19.96 13.66
CA THR A 200 -6.84 20.36 15.05
C THR A 200 -5.45 20.33 15.67
N PRO A 201 -4.86 21.47 16.06
CA PRO A 201 -3.55 21.48 16.69
C PRO A 201 -3.57 20.53 17.91
N GLY A 202 -2.72 19.49 17.87
CA GLY A 202 -2.63 18.49 18.95
C GLY A 202 -3.73 17.42 18.99
N GLY A 203 -4.70 17.44 18.04
CA GLY A 203 -5.77 16.45 17.95
C GLY A 203 -5.38 15.16 17.19
N GLU A 204 -6.20 14.11 17.34
CA GLU A 204 -6.13 12.88 16.56
C GLU A 204 -6.36 13.20 15.07
N LEU A 205 -5.58 12.60 14.15
CA LEU A 205 -5.78 12.81 12.72
C LEU A 205 -7.11 12.17 12.26
N PRO A 206 -7.89 12.81 11.36
CA PRO A 206 -9.24 12.33 11.01
C PRO A 206 -9.29 10.88 10.53
N TRP A 207 -8.25 10.42 9.82
CA TRP A 207 -8.14 9.06 9.27
C TRP A 207 -7.59 8.02 10.28
N GLU A 208 -7.08 8.43 11.43
CA GLU A 208 -6.45 7.53 12.41
C GLU A 208 -7.42 6.50 12.99
N ARG A 209 -8.58 6.94 13.47
CA ARG A 209 -9.64 6.03 13.98
C ARG A 209 -10.16 5.07 12.91
N PRO A 210 -10.52 5.52 11.69
CA PRO A 210 -10.88 4.64 10.59
C PRO A 210 -9.80 3.60 10.27
N LEU A 211 -8.53 4.01 10.22
CA LEU A 211 -7.40 3.13 9.94
C LEU A 211 -7.25 2.06 11.03
N ARG A 212 -7.31 2.45 12.30
CA ARG A 212 -7.25 1.53 13.44
C ARG A 212 -8.40 0.51 13.41
N ARG A 213 -9.63 0.95 13.10
CA ARG A 213 -10.79 0.05 12.96
C ARG A 213 -10.63 -0.93 11.80
N LEU A 214 -10.07 -0.48 10.68
CA LEU A 214 -9.78 -1.33 9.53
C LEU A 214 -8.77 -2.43 9.91
N ALA A 215 -7.75 -2.09 10.71
CA ALA A 215 -6.68 -2.99 11.15
C ALA A 215 -7.16 -4.07 12.15
N VAL A 216 -8.25 -3.84 12.89
CA VAL A 216 -8.80 -4.85 13.83
C VAL A 216 -9.20 -6.14 13.12
N ARG A 217 -9.70 -6.06 11.89
CA ARG A 217 -10.25 -7.22 11.16
C ARG A 217 -9.42 -7.65 9.95
N ASN A 218 -8.49 -6.81 9.51
CA ASN A 218 -7.74 -7.02 8.28
C ASN A 218 -6.25 -6.86 8.54
N GLN A 219 -5.44 -7.47 7.68
CA GLN A 219 -4.05 -7.06 7.55
C GLN A 219 -4.04 -5.74 6.78
N VAL A 220 -3.46 -4.72 7.35
CA VAL A 220 -3.42 -3.38 6.72
C VAL A 220 -1.98 -2.96 6.50
N ILE A 221 -1.70 -2.36 5.34
CA ILE A 221 -0.44 -1.66 5.05
C ILE A 221 -0.78 -0.22 4.71
N ALA A 222 -0.13 0.72 5.38
CA ALA A 222 -0.14 2.13 4.99
C ALA A 222 1.08 2.42 4.10
N VAL A 223 0.84 2.89 2.88
CA VAL A 223 1.87 3.30 1.92
C VAL A 223 1.82 4.82 1.81
N GLU A 224 2.78 5.49 2.44
CA GLU A 224 2.92 6.94 2.40
C GLU A 224 3.78 7.35 1.21
N ILE A 225 3.23 8.22 0.35
CA ILE A 225 3.92 8.76 -0.84
C ILE A 225 4.39 10.17 -0.56
N ILE A 226 5.68 10.43 -0.74
CA ILE A 226 6.31 11.71 -0.41
C ILE A 226 7.09 12.26 -1.60
N ASP A 227 6.96 13.57 -1.89
CA ASP A 227 7.87 14.29 -2.76
C ASP A 227 8.93 15.03 -1.93
N PRO A 228 10.21 15.12 -2.36
CA PRO A 228 11.25 15.80 -1.60
C PRO A 228 10.96 17.29 -1.35
N ARG A 229 10.19 17.95 -2.22
CA ARG A 229 9.82 19.35 -2.03
C ARG A 229 8.73 19.60 -0.99
N GLU A 230 8.04 18.55 -0.58
CA GLU A 230 7.17 18.58 0.59
C GLU A 230 7.97 18.55 1.91
N LEU A 231 9.25 18.23 1.86
CA LEU A 231 10.13 18.19 3.03
C LEU A 231 11.03 19.43 3.12
N ASP A 232 11.49 19.91 1.99
CA ASP A 232 12.44 21.02 1.91
C ASP A 232 12.22 21.84 0.63
N LEU A 233 12.17 23.16 0.78
CA LEU A 233 12.00 24.09 -0.33
C LEU A 233 13.37 24.53 -0.89
N PRO A 234 13.48 24.69 -2.24
CA PRO A 234 14.71 25.12 -2.88
C PRO A 234 15.04 26.58 -2.58
N ASP A 235 16.31 26.94 -2.72
CA ASP A 235 16.76 28.34 -2.66
C ASP A 235 16.68 28.98 -4.05
N VAL A 236 15.49 29.48 -4.40
CA VAL A 236 15.22 30.01 -5.75
C VAL A 236 14.56 31.40 -5.72
N GLY A 237 14.53 32.07 -4.56
CA GLY A 237 13.94 33.38 -4.41
C GLY A 237 12.38 33.37 -4.45
N PRO A 238 11.74 34.32 -5.17
CA PRO A 238 10.29 34.37 -5.25
C PRO A 238 9.73 33.22 -6.10
N VAL A 239 8.66 32.57 -5.62
CA VAL A 239 7.96 31.50 -6.34
C VAL A 239 6.46 31.69 -6.22
N MET A 240 5.75 31.32 -7.28
CA MET A 240 4.29 31.17 -7.24
C MET A 240 3.95 29.79 -6.67
N MET A 241 3.32 29.77 -5.51
CA MET A 241 2.84 28.53 -4.89
C MET A 241 1.32 28.44 -5.03
N THR A 242 0.85 27.29 -5.51
CA THR A 242 -0.59 27.01 -5.63
C THR A 242 -0.96 25.92 -4.64
N ASP A 243 -1.98 26.17 -3.84
CA ASP A 243 -2.61 25.14 -3.01
C ASP A 243 -3.36 24.18 -3.93
N PRO A 244 -2.99 22.90 -4.00
CA PRO A 244 -3.61 21.95 -4.93
C PRO A 244 -5.08 21.67 -4.61
N GLU A 245 -5.50 21.84 -3.35
CA GLU A 245 -6.87 21.55 -2.92
C GLU A 245 -7.83 22.72 -3.16
N THR A 246 -7.37 23.96 -2.93
CA THR A 246 -8.19 25.17 -3.10
C THR A 246 -8.00 25.84 -4.46
N GLY A 247 -6.85 25.65 -5.09
CA GLY A 247 -6.45 26.36 -6.31
C GLY A 247 -5.90 27.77 -6.04
N ASP A 248 -5.85 28.21 -4.78
CA ASP A 248 -5.31 29.53 -4.41
C ASP A 248 -3.84 29.62 -4.76
N THR A 249 -3.46 30.69 -5.44
CA THR A 249 -2.07 30.95 -5.83
C THR A 249 -1.54 32.19 -5.16
N ARG A 250 -0.35 32.11 -4.57
CA ARG A 250 0.31 33.21 -3.89
C ARG A 250 1.79 33.26 -4.27
N GLU A 251 2.32 34.47 -4.43
CA GLU A 251 3.76 34.68 -4.53
C GLU A 251 4.38 34.67 -3.15
N ILE A 252 5.39 33.81 -2.95
CA ILE A 252 6.10 33.68 -1.68
C ILE A 252 7.60 33.81 -1.94
N ILE A 253 8.26 34.68 -1.17
CA ILE A 253 9.73 34.79 -1.21
C ILE A 253 10.31 33.69 -0.30
N LEU A 254 11.03 32.75 -0.90
CA LEU A 254 11.65 31.63 -0.17
C LEU A 254 12.94 32.07 0.55
N SER A 255 12.82 33.00 1.51
CA SER A 255 13.95 33.37 2.36
C SER A 255 14.44 32.17 3.20
N ALA A 256 15.67 32.21 3.71
CA ALA A 256 16.23 31.17 4.58
C ALA A 256 15.33 30.91 5.81
N LYS A 257 14.73 31.97 6.38
CA LYS A 257 13.79 31.86 7.51
C LYS A 257 12.51 31.12 7.12
N VAL A 258 11.93 31.43 5.96
CA VAL A 258 10.72 30.75 5.45
C VAL A 258 11.00 29.27 5.16
N ARG A 259 12.12 28.97 4.51
CA ARG A 259 12.53 27.58 4.22
C ARG A 259 12.76 26.79 5.50
N ALA A 260 13.44 27.34 6.50
CA ALA A 260 13.66 26.69 7.77
C ALA A 260 12.34 26.42 8.52
N ALA A 261 11.43 27.40 8.55
CA ALA A 261 10.11 27.24 9.17
C ALA A 261 9.28 26.16 8.45
N TYR A 262 9.30 26.15 7.11
CA TYR A 262 8.61 25.13 6.32
C TYR A 262 9.17 23.73 6.60
N ALA A 263 10.48 23.54 6.58
CA ALA A 263 11.12 22.26 6.84
C ALA A 263 10.81 21.76 8.26
N ALA A 264 10.79 22.65 9.26
CA ALA A 264 10.40 22.29 10.63
C ALA A 264 8.94 21.86 10.72
N ALA A 265 8.02 22.59 10.07
CA ALA A 265 6.60 22.23 10.02
C ALA A 265 6.36 20.90 9.28
N ALA A 266 7.01 20.70 8.14
CA ALA A 266 6.95 19.44 7.39
C ALA A 266 7.47 18.26 8.20
N ALA A 267 8.59 18.42 8.92
CA ALA A 267 9.15 17.39 9.78
C ALA A 267 8.20 17.03 10.93
N ALA A 268 7.60 18.04 11.57
CA ALA A 268 6.62 17.84 12.64
C ALA A 268 5.37 17.10 12.13
N GLN A 269 4.84 17.48 10.97
CA GLN A 269 3.69 16.81 10.36
C GLN A 269 4.01 15.35 10.02
N ARG A 270 5.17 15.05 9.41
CA ARG A 270 5.58 13.67 9.10
C ARG A 270 5.81 12.84 10.36
N ALA A 271 6.30 13.45 11.43
CA ALA A 271 6.42 12.76 12.71
C ALA A 271 5.04 12.36 13.26
N ARG A 272 4.04 13.28 13.22
CA ARG A 272 2.66 12.99 13.63
C ARG A 272 2.02 11.89 12.78
N THR A 273 2.14 11.97 11.45
CA THR A 273 1.63 10.93 10.52
C THR A 273 2.22 9.57 10.85
N ARG A 274 3.53 9.49 11.05
CA ARG A 274 4.23 8.24 11.42
C ARG A 274 3.74 7.70 12.77
N GLU A 275 3.57 8.57 13.75
CA GLU A 275 3.09 8.19 15.08
C GLU A 275 1.65 7.68 15.03
N ALA A 276 0.77 8.36 14.31
CA ALA A 276 -0.63 7.97 14.12
C ALA A 276 -0.77 6.60 13.41
N ILE A 277 -0.01 6.37 12.33
CA ILE A 277 0.02 5.07 11.64
C ILE A 277 0.54 3.98 12.58
N ARG A 278 1.65 4.25 13.29
CA ARG A 278 2.21 3.32 14.27
C ARG A 278 1.24 3.02 15.43
N GLY A 279 0.59 4.05 15.96
CA GLY A 279 -0.42 3.95 17.02
C GLY A 279 -1.67 3.17 16.57
N SER A 280 -1.92 3.10 15.27
CA SER A 280 -2.98 2.28 14.67
C SER A 280 -2.60 0.80 14.53
N GLY A 281 -1.37 0.41 14.86
CA GLY A 281 -0.87 -0.96 14.72
C GLY A 281 -0.66 -1.39 13.26
N VAL A 282 -0.52 -0.42 12.35
CA VAL A 282 -0.42 -0.65 10.90
C VAL A 282 1.03 -0.55 10.44
N PRO A 283 1.55 -1.57 9.71
CA PRO A 283 2.82 -1.48 9.02
C PRO A 283 2.87 -0.27 8.08
N HIS A 284 3.95 0.51 8.17
CA HIS A 284 4.12 1.77 7.46
C HIS A 284 5.25 1.66 6.44
N LEU A 285 4.91 1.72 5.15
CA LEU A 285 5.85 1.80 4.04
C LEU A 285 5.91 3.24 3.52
N VAL A 286 7.10 3.83 3.52
CA VAL A 286 7.33 5.18 2.98
C VAL A 286 8.01 5.07 1.62
N LEU A 287 7.40 5.63 0.58
CA LEU A 287 7.95 5.71 -0.77
C LEU A 287 8.18 7.18 -1.16
N ARG A 288 9.30 7.44 -1.83
CA ARG A 288 9.65 8.79 -2.26
C ARG A 288 9.83 8.87 -3.77
N THR A 289 9.41 9.99 -4.36
CA THR A 289 9.51 10.22 -5.81
C THR A 289 10.95 10.34 -6.33
N ASP A 290 11.92 10.64 -5.44
CA ASP A 290 13.34 10.82 -5.75
C ASP A 290 14.19 9.55 -5.53
N ARG A 291 13.63 8.48 -4.95
CA ARG A 291 14.36 7.26 -4.56
C ARG A 291 14.01 6.03 -5.41
N ASP A 292 14.74 4.97 -5.17
CA ASP A 292 14.45 3.65 -5.74
C ASP A 292 13.37 2.93 -4.89
N TRP A 293 12.13 3.23 -5.21
CA TRP A 293 10.97 2.71 -4.51
C TRP A 293 10.87 1.17 -4.49
N ILE A 294 11.43 0.46 -5.51
CA ILE A 294 11.41 -1.01 -5.54
C ILE A 294 12.29 -1.58 -4.42
N THR A 295 13.44 -0.98 -4.20
CA THR A 295 14.32 -1.34 -3.08
C THR A 295 13.65 -1.06 -1.73
N ASP A 296 12.88 0.02 -1.62
CA ASP A 296 12.13 0.33 -0.39
C ASP A 296 11.01 -0.67 -0.13
N VAL A 297 10.27 -1.09 -1.16
CA VAL A 297 9.25 -2.17 -1.08
C VAL A 297 9.89 -3.50 -0.66
N ALA A 298 11.02 -3.87 -1.27
CA ALA A 298 11.71 -5.12 -0.94
C ALA A 298 12.20 -5.13 0.52
N ARG A 299 12.80 -4.02 0.98
CA ARG A 299 13.28 -3.87 2.36
C ARG A 299 12.12 -3.97 3.35
N PHE A 300 10.99 -3.32 3.03
CA PHE A 300 9.78 -3.40 3.83
C PHE A 300 9.28 -4.85 3.93
N ALA A 301 9.15 -5.57 2.81
CA ALA A 301 8.70 -6.96 2.79
C ALA A 301 9.60 -7.87 3.66
N LEU A 302 10.93 -7.73 3.55
CA LEU A 302 11.89 -8.46 4.38
C LEU A 302 11.74 -8.14 5.87
N GLN A 303 11.51 -6.88 6.20
CA GLN A 303 11.31 -6.45 7.59
C GLN A 303 10.03 -7.06 8.18
N GLN A 304 8.91 -7.05 7.44
CA GLN A 304 7.65 -7.63 7.89
C GLN A 304 7.79 -9.14 8.17
N ARG A 305 8.52 -9.86 7.35
CA ARG A 305 8.80 -11.30 7.57
C ARG A 305 9.61 -11.55 8.83
N ARG A 306 10.64 -10.75 9.10
CA ARG A 306 11.45 -10.87 10.32
C ARG A 306 10.62 -10.62 11.58
N VAL A 307 9.65 -9.72 11.50
CA VAL A 307 8.74 -9.43 12.63
C VAL A 307 7.78 -10.59 12.85
N ALA A 308 7.23 -11.16 11.81
CA ALA A 308 6.29 -12.29 11.90
C ALA A 308 6.96 -13.61 12.33
N GLY A 309 8.22 -13.83 11.94
CA GLY A 309 9.01 -15.01 12.35
C GLY A 309 9.55 -14.99 13.79
N ARG A 310 9.32 -13.91 14.54
CA ARG A 310 9.67 -13.88 15.96
C ARG A 310 8.61 -14.60 16.78
N PRO A 311 8.97 -15.65 17.59
CA PRO A 311 8.02 -16.28 18.48
C PRO A 311 7.42 -15.22 19.43
N GLN A 312 6.08 -15.12 19.43
CA GLN A 312 5.42 -14.29 20.43
C GLN A 312 5.76 -14.86 21.82
N PRO A 313 6.21 -14.04 22.79
CA PRO A 313 6.34 -14.51 24.15
C PRO A 313 4.97 -15.01 24.60
N ARG A 314 4.87 -16.31 24.91
CA ARG A 314 3.67 -16.90 25.50
C ARG A 314 3.37 -16.10 26.76
N GLY A 315 2.33 -15.26 26.70
CA GLY A 315 1.83 -14.57 27.87
C GLY A 315 1.52 -15.61 28.95
N GLY A 316 2.32 -15.60 30.01
CA GLY A 316 1.99 -16.35 31.21
C GLY A 316 0.61 -15.89 31.68
N ARG A 317 -0.35 -16.80 31.70
CA ARG A 317 -1.57 -16.59 32.49
C ARG A 317 -1.17 -16.64 33.97
N PRO A 318 -1.63 -15.67 34.77
CA PRO A 318 -1.56 -15.77 36.22
C PRO A 318 -2.43 -16.93 36.75
#